data_ca988341d56844da7d65d5de6deceec3
#
_entry.id   ca988341d56844da7d65d5de6deceec3
#
_cell.length_a   1.000
_cell.length_b   1.000
_cell.length_c   1.000
_cell.angle_alpha   90.00
_cell.angle_beta   90.00
_cell.angle_gamma   90.00
#
_symmetry.space_group_name_H-M   'P 1'
#
loop_
_entity.id
_entity.type
_entity.pdbx_description
1 polymer ?
#
loop_
_entity_poly.entity_id
_entity_poly.type
_entity_poly.pdbx_seq_one_letter_code
_entity_poly.pdbx_strand_id
1 'polypeptide(L)'
;ELIAELKSRRPKLPILMLTTSASPALAVDAMRAGATDYLIKPVSPDRLMDALRAATQKEAPSDELQPLAEKMPVALDFDAMIGTDPKFRTALAQAAKAARGHANVLLEGESGTGKEMVIRAMHAASPRAKAPLRIINVGGVPVNSVESVLFGHEPNAFPGAFDRQIGAFQQCDGGTLVL
;
A
#
# COMPACT_ATOMS: atom_id res chain seq x y z
N GLU A 1 10.40 10.36 -26.48
CA GLU A 1 11.54 9.91 -27.32
C GLU A 1 12.87 9.92 -26.54
N LEU A 2 13.35 11.07 -26.04
CA LEU A 2 14.65 11.19 -25.35
C LEU A 2 14.81 10.24 -24.13
N ILE A 3 13.79 10.12 -23.26
CA ILE A 3 13.83 9.23 -22.09
C ILE A 3 13.97 7.77 -22.51
N ALA A 4 13.20 7.33 -23.51
CA ALA A 4 13.27 5.98 -24.03
C ALA A 4 14.64 5.66 -24.65
N GLU A 5 15.24 6.62 -25.35
CA GLU A 5 16.58 6.48 -25.92
C GLU A 5 17.68 6.39 -24.83
N LEU A 6 17.59 7.23 -23.80
CA LEU A 6 18.52 7.17 -22.66
C LEU A 6 18.40 5.83 -21.91
N LYS A 7 17.20 5.34 -21.72
CA LYS A 7 16.94 4.05 -21.07
C LYS A 7 17.40 2.85 -21.91
N SER A 8 17.30 2.92 -23.23
CA SER A 8 17.82 1.86 -24.10
C SER A 8 19.34 1.74 -24.01
N ARG A 9 20.05 2.86 -23.90
CA ARG A 9 21.51 2.89 -23.75
C ARG A 9 21.98 2.58 -22.32
N ARG A 10 21.23 3.02 -21.31
CA ARG A 10 21.55 2.85 -19.89
C ARG A 10 20.30 2.50 -19.09
N PRO A 11 19.85 1.23 -19.03
CA PRO A 11 18.59 0.83 -18.38
C PRO A 11 18.51 1.21 -16.91
N LYS A 12 19.63 1.22 -16.20
CA LYS A 12 19.71 1.52 -14.76
C LYS A 12 19.89 3.01 -14.42
N LEU A 13 19.97 3.88 -15.42
CA LEU A 13 20.14 5.32 -15.17
C LEU A 13 18.85 5.92 -14.62
N PRO A 14 18.85 6.52 -13.41
CA PRO A 14 17.70 7.25 -12.92
C PRO A 14 17.51 8.54 -13.72
N ILE A 15 16.26 8.82 -14.12
CA ILE A 15 15.91 9.98 -14.93
C ILE A 15 14.81 10.76 -14.22
N LEU A 16 15.11 11.99 -13.80
CA LEU A 16 14.14 12.92 -13.24
C LEU A 16 13.71 13.90 -14.31
N MET A 17 12.42 14.01 -14.61
CA MET A 17 11.88 14.96 -15.57
C MET A 17 11.38 16.23 -14.86
N LEU A 18 11.98 17.38 -15.18
CA LEU A 18 11.53 18.69 -14.69
C LEU A 18 10.83 19.46 -15.81
N THR A 19 9.60 19.85 -15.59
CA THR A 19 8.77 20.54 -16.59
C THR A 19 7.98 21.70 -16.01
N THR A 20 7.58 22.65 -16.84
CA THR A 20 6.63 23.71 -16.49
C THR A 20 5.17 23.30 -16.73
N SER A 21 4.95 22.19 -17.45
CA SER A 21 3.60 21.73 -17.76
C SER A 21 3.05 20.86 -16.64
N ALA A 22 1.87 21.21 -16.13
CA ALA A 22 1.13 20.45 -15.12
C ALA A 22 0.17 19.41 -15.75
N SER A 23 0.40 19.00 -16.99
CA SER A 23 -0.49 18.04 -17.68
C SER A 23 -0.30 16.62 -17.13
N PRO A 24 -1.35 15.98 -16.59
CA PRO A 24 -1.29 14.59 -16.13
C PRO A 24 -0.89 13.61 -17.24
N ALA A 25 -1.30 13.87 -18.47
CA ALA A 25 -0.97 13.03 -19.63
C ALA A 25 0.55 12.99 -19.88
N LEU A 26 1.23 14.14 -19.79
CA LEU A 26 2.69 14.21 -19.96
C LEU A 26 3.42 13.49 -18.83
N ALA A 27 2.91 13.52 -17.61
CA ALA A 27 3.48 12.79 -16.49
C ALA A 27 3.40 11.26 -16.74
N VAL A 28 2.24 10.78 -17.16
CA VAL A 28 2.02 9.35 -17.50
C VAL A 28 2.92 8.93 -18.66
N ASP A 29 3.05 9.74 -19.69
CA ASP A 29 3.89 9.44 -20.85
C ASP A 29 5.39 9.43 -20.47
N ALA A 30 5.83 10.32 -19.58
CA ALA A 30 7.21 10.35 -19.08
C ALA A 30 7.52 9.07 -18.27
N MET A 31 6.61 8.66 -17.38
CA MET A 31 6.76 7.45 -16.57
C MET A 31 6.76 6.19 -17.45
N ARG A 32 5.86 6.10 -18.43
CA ARG A 32 5.84 5.00 -19.42
C ARG A 32 7.11 4.94 -20.27
N ALA A 33 7.71 6.08 -20.56
CA ALA A 33 8.98 6.15 -21.28
C ALA A 33 10.20 5.75 -20.41
N GLY A 34 9.99 5.51 -19.10
CA GLY A 34 11.01 5.07 -18.18
C GLY A 34 11.62 6.18 -17.30
N ALA A 35 10.95 7.34 -17.14
CA ALA A 35 11.37 8.31 -16.13
C ALA A 35 11.25 7.70 -14.72
N THR A 36 12.17 8.07 -13.84
CA THR A 36 12.15 7.65 -12.43
C THR A 36 11.20 8.52 -11.62
N ASP A 37 11.13 9.82 -11.94
CA ASP A 37 10.19 10.75 -11.31
C ASP A 37 9.91 11.95 -12.21
N TYR A 38 8.82 12.68 -11.89
CA TYR A 38 8.31 13.81 -12.64
C TYR A 38 8.05 14.99 -11.69
N LEU A 39 8.72 16.11 -11.90
CA LEU A 39 8.62 17.30 -11.08
C LEU A 39 8.15 18.51 -11.89
N ILE A 40 7.20 19.27 -11.34
CA ILE A 40 6.63 20.46 -11.97
C ILE A 40 7.35 21.71 -11.41
N LYS A 41 7.88 22.54 -12.29
CA LYS A 41 8.48 23.83 -11.92
C LYS A 41 7.39 24.85 -11.52
N PRO A 42 7.62 25.68 -10.47
CA PRO A 42 8.84 25.77 -9.65
C PRO A 42 8.97 24.64 -8.62
N VAL A 43 10.17 24.09 -8.47
CA VAL A 43 10.48 23.01 -7.53
C VAL A 43 11.28 23.60 -6.37
N SER A 44 10.87 23.34 -5.12
CA SER A 44 11.68 23.73 -3.96
C SER A 44 12.97 22.90 -3.91
N PRO A 45 14.07 23.47 -3.39
CA PRO A 45 15.33 22.75 -3.24
C PRO A 45 15.18 21.44 -2.46
N ASP A 46 14.39 21.45 -1.38
CA ASP A 46 14.16 20.26 -0.52
C ASP A 46 13.49 19.13 -1.33
N ARG A 47 12.43 19.44 -2.08
CA ARG A 47 11.74 18.47 -2.91
C ARG A 47 12.61 17.90 -4.02
N LEU A 48 13.49 18.73 -4.61
CA LEU A 48 14.45 18.26 -5.61
C LEU A 48 15.47 17.31 -4.98
N MET A 49 15.98 17.65 -3.79
CA MET A 49 16.93 16.80 -3.07
C MET A 49 16.32 15.47 -2.65
N ASP A 50 15.06 15.47 -2.22
CA ASP A 50 14.36 14.24 -1.86
C ASP A 50 14.13 13.33 -3.07
N ALA A 51 13.72 13.90 -4.21
CA ALA A 51 13.57 13.15 -5.46
C ALA A 51 14.93 12.59 -5.96
N LEU A 52 16.02 13.35 -5.82
CA LEU A 52 17.37 12.87 -6.16
C LEU A 52 17.82 11.73 -5.25
N ARG A 53 17.59 11.85 -3.94
CA ARG A 53 17.89 10.78 -2.98
C ARG A 53 17.09 9.53 -3.28
N ALA A 54 15.78 9.65 -3.49
CA ALA A 54 14.93 8.53 -3.87
C ALA A 54 15.38 7.86 -5.18
N ALA A 55 15.78 8.65 -6.19
CA ALA A 55 16.23 8.14 -7.47
C ALA A 55 17.62 7.46 -7.42
N THR A 56 18.47 7.85 -6.46
CA THR A 56 19.84 7.31 -6.32
C THR A 56 19.94 6.18 -5.29
N GLN A 57 19.00 6.10 -4.34
CA GLN A 57 18.91 4.96 -3.44
C GLN A 57 18.43 3.75 -4.22
N LYS A 58 19.33 2.79 -4.35
CA LYS A 58 19.19 1.56 -5.13
C LYS A 58 18.32 0.57 -4.34
N GLU A 59 17.01 0.75 -4.40
CA GLU A 59 16.08 -0.31 -4.00
C GLU A 59 15.54 -1.01 -5.25
N ALA A 60 15.44 -2.35 -5.17
CA ALA A 60 14.94 -3.21 -6.21
C ALA A 60 13.53 -2.79 -6.67
N PRO A 61 13.13 -3.09 -7.92
CA PRO A 61 11.84 -2.69 -8.45
C PRO A 61 10.72 -3.29 -7.59
N SER A 62 10.09 -2.44 -6.78
CA SER A 62 8.88 -2.76 -6.06
C SER A 62 7.68 -2.42 -6.95
N ASP A 63 6.79 -3.36 -7.04
CA ASP A 63 5.49 -3.39 -7.68
C ASP A 63 4.75 -2.04 -7.57
N GLU A 64 4.53 -1.36 -8.71
CA GLU A 64 4.20 0.08 -8.77
C GLU A 64 2.73 0.45 -8.53
N LEU A 65 1.95 -0.40 -7.87
CA LEU A 65 0.54 -0.11 -7.57
C LEU A 65 0.10 -0.44 -6.15
N GLN A 66 1.04 -0.44 -5.19
CA GLN A 66 0.63 -0.55 -3.79
C GLN A 66 0.26 0.83 -3.24
N PRO A 67 -0.88 0.97 -2.56
CA PRO A 67 -1.30 2.24 -1.94
C PRO A 67 -0.21 2.76 -1.00
N LEU A 68 -0.04 4.08 -0.93
CA LEU A 68 0.92 4.78 -0.06
C LEU A 68 0.90 4.34 1.42
N ALA A 69 -0.19 3.70 1.85
CA ALA A 69 -0.35 3.12 3.18
C ALA A 69 0.59 1.92 3.47
N GLU A 70 1.10 1.21 2.43
CA GLU A 70 2.00 0.06 2.63
C GLU A 70 3.48 0.46 2.80
N LYS A 71 3.84 1.72 2.55
CA LYS A 71 5.24 2.20 2.61
C LYS A 71 5.66 2.81 3.94
N MET A 72 4.90 2.65 4.99
CA MET A 72 5.34 3.03 6.34
C MET A 72 5.94 1.81 7.05
N PRO A 73 7.27 1.61 7.04
CA PRO A 73 7.93 0.59 7.87
C PRO A 73 8.10 1.14 9.28
N VAL A 74 7.02 1.56 9.89
CA VAL A 74 6.99 1.73 11.34
C VAL A 74 6.30 0.48 11.84
N ALA A 75 7.01 -0.37 12.55
CA ALA A 75 6.38 -1.30 13.47
C ALA A 75 5.56 -0.42 14.41
N LEU A 76 4.30 -0.18 14.06
CA LEU A 76 3.37 0.58 14.87
C LEU A 76 3.10 -0.28 16.09
N ASP A 77 3.87 -0.04 17.15
CA ASP A 77 3.62 -0.62 18.46
C ASP A 77 2.44 0.13 19.10
N PHE A 78 1.67 -0.55 19.93
CA PHE A 78 0.60 0.07 20.71
C PHE A 78 1.09 1.26 21.53
N ASP A 79 2.38 1.26 21.92
CA ASP A 79 3.04 2.35 22.65
C ASP A 79 3.23 3.62 21.81
N ALA A 80 3.26 3.51 20.49
CA ALA A 80 3.33 4.66 19.58
C ALA A 80 1.99 5.37 19.39
N MET A 81 0.89 4.80 19.89
CA MET A 81 -0.44 5.39 19.77
C MET A 81 -0.67 6.44 20.86
N ILE A 82 -0.79 7.69 20.41
CA ILE A 82 -0.96 8.84 21.30
C ILE A 82 -2.44 9.00 21.65
N GLY A 83 -2.77 8.88 22.92
CA GLY A 83 -4.11 9.12 23.44
C GLY A 83 -4.16 8.95 24.96
N THR A 84 -4.74 9.92 25.66
CA THR A 84 -4.85 9.91 27.14
C THR A 84 -6.24 9.52 27.63
N ASP A 85 -7.23 9.46 26.72
CA ASP A 85 -8.60 9.10 27.07
C ASP A 85 -8.67 7.67 27.63
N PRO A 86 -9.30 7.45 28.80
CA PRO A 86 -9.38 6.12 29.43
C PRO A 86 -10.08 5.07 28.57
N LYS A 87 -11.12 5.45 27.79
CA LYS A 87 -11.83 4.53 26.89
C LYS A 87 -10.93 4.08 25.75
N PHE A 88 -10.16 5.01 25.18
CA PHE A 88 -9.18 4.72 24.14
C PHE A 88 -8.11 3.75 24.64
N ARG A 89 -7.54 4.00 25.83
CA ARG A 89 -6.56 3.11 26.44
C ARG A 89 -7.12 1.72 26.75
N THR A 90 -8.38 1.64 27.20
CA THR A 90 -9.06 0.37 27.41
C THR A 90 -9.23 -0.39 26.09
N ALA A 91 -9.63 0.30 25.02
CA ALA A 91 -9.76 -0.31 23.69
C ALA A 91 -8.40 -0.83 23.16
N LEU A 92 -7.31 -0.08 23.34
CA LEU A 92 -5.97 -0.53 22.96
C LEU A 92 -5.52 -1.75 23.77
N ALA A 93 -5.79 -1.79 25.07
CA ALA A 93 -5.47 -2.95 25.91
C ALA A 93 -6.26 -4.20 25.48
N GLN A 94 -7.54 -4.05 25.10
CA GLN A 94 -8.35 -5.12 24.54
C GLN A 94 -7.80 -5.60 23.19
N ALA A 95 -7.43 -4.67 22.30
CA ALA A 95 -6.83 -4.97 21.02
C ALA A 95 -5.49 -5.73 21.18
N ALA A 96 -4.63 -5.29 22.09
CA ALA A 96 -3.36 -5.96 22.41
C ALA A 96 -3.56 -7.39 22.97
N LYS A 97 -4.60 -7.58 23.80
CA LYS A 97 -4.97 -8.92 24.30
C LYS A 97 -5.50 -9.80 23.15
N ALA A 98 -6.38 -9.28 22.31
CA ALA A 98 -6.94 -10.00 21.17
C ALA A 98 -5.89 -10.39 20.13
N ALA A 99 -4.88 -9.53 19.90
CA ALA A 99 -3.78 -9.78 18.98
C ALA A 99 -2.98 -11.06 19.27
N ARG A 100 -2.91 -11.46 20.55
CA ARG A 100 -2.20 -12.69 20.98
C ARG A 100 -3.03 -13.96 20.80
N GLY A 101 -4.31 -13.82 20.48
CA GLY A 101 -5.24 -14.92 20.30
C GLY A 101 -5.46 -15.27 18.83
N HIS A 102 -6.42 -16.18 18.61
CA HIS A 102 -6.87 -16.60 17.28
C HIS A 102 -8.32 -16.20 16.98
N ALA A 103 -8.93 -15.41 17.85
CA ALA A 103 -10.31 -14.98 17.69
C ALA A 103 -10.46 -13.95 16.58
N ASN A 104 -11.60 -13.98 15.89
CA ASN A 104 -11.96 -12.90 14.98
C ASN A 104 -12.22 -11.62 15.78
N VAL A 105 -11.78 -10.48 15.25
CA VAL A 105 -11.90 -9.19 15.91
C VAL A 105 -12.75 -8.26 15.05
N LEU A 106 -13.77 -7.66 15.66
CA LEU A 106 -14.52 -6.55 15.07
C LEU A 106 -14.02 -5.24 15.69
N LEU A 107 -13.55 -4.31 14.84
CA LEU A 107 -13.10 -2.99 15.26
C LEU A 107 -14.06 -1.92 14.72
N GLU A 108 -14.83 -1.32 15.61
CA GLU A 108 -15.81 -0.29 15.29
C GLU A 108 -15.30 1.12 15.67
N GLY A 109 -15.72 2.10 14.90
CA GLY A 109 -15.39 3.51 15.16
C GLY A 109 -15.64 4.37 13.93
N GLU A 110 -15.73 5.68 14.14
CA GLU A 110 -15.92 6.65 13.07
C GLU A 110 -14.75 6.67 12.07
N SER A 111 -14.98 7.24 10.89
CA SER A 111 -13.91 7.44 9.91
C SER A 111 -12.83 8.35 10.49
N GLY A 112 -11.55 8.04 10.22
CA GLY A 112 -10.43 8.86 10.70
C GLY A 112 -9.98 8.59 12.15
N THR A 113 -10.64 7.72 12.93
CA THR A 113 -10.28 7.42 14.33
C THR A 113 -9.03 6.54 14.49
N GLY A 114 -8.33 6.21 13.42
CA GLY A 114 -7.09 5.44 13.49
C GLY A 114 -7.26 3.92 13.55
N LYS A 115 -8.42 3.38 13.14
CA LYS A 115 -8.68 1.93 13.11
C LYS A 115 -7.59 1.14 12.39
N GLU A 116 -7.10 1.65 11.25
CA GLU A 116 -6.05 0.99 10.49
C GLU A 116 -4.72 0.92 11.26
N MET A 117 -4.39 1.95 12.04
CA MET A 117 -3.20 1.94 12.90
C MET A 117 -3.32 0.85 13.97
N VAL A 118 -4.49 0.72 14.60
CA VAL A 118 -4.76 -0.33 15.58
C VAL A 118 -4.62 -1.72 14.96
N ILE A 119 -5.16 -1.93 13.76
CA ILE A 119 -5.05 -3.19 13.02
C ILE A 119 -3.58 -3.56 12.74
N ARG A 120 -2.79 -2.61 12.27
CA ARG A 120 -1.36 -2.83 12.01
C ARG A 120 -0.59 -3.14 13.28
N ALA A 121 -0.87 -2.44 14.39
CA ALA A 121 -0.26 -2.72 15.69
C ALA A 121 -0.68 -4.11 16.22
N MET A 122 -1.95 -4.49 16.05
CA MET A 122 -2.43 -5.83 16.40
C MET A 122 -1.69 -6.91 15.61
N HIS A 123 -1.53 -6.73 14.30
CA HIS A 123 -0.79 -7.67 13.47
C HIS A 123 0.68 -7.77 13.92
N ALA A 124 1.35 -6.63 14.14
CA ALA A 124 2.74 -6.58 14.60
C ALA A 124 2.94 -7.25 15.98
N ALA A 125 1.95 -7.15 16.88
CA ALA A 125 1.99 -7.78 18.21
C ALA A 125 1.49 -9.24 18.21
N SER A 126 1.05 -9.77 17.06
CA SER A 126 0.50 -11.13 16.95
C SER A 126 1.58 -12.18 16.70
N PRO A 127 1.29 -13.48 16.96
CA PRO A 127 2.17 -14.56 16.53
C PRO A 127 2.39 -14.62 15.01
N ARG A 128 1.54 -13.93 14.23
CA ARG A 128 1.57 -13.85 12.75
C ARG A 128 2.25 -12.59 12.23
N ALA A 129 2.98 -11.84 13.04
CA ALA A 129 3.63 -10.58 12.68
C ALA A 129 4.57 -10.68 11.45
N LYS A 130 5.10 -11.87 11.17
CA LYS A 130 5.96 -12.14 10.01
C LYS A 130 5.20 -12.68 8.80
N ALA A 131 3.93 -12.98 8.95
CA ALA A 131 3.05 -13.49 7.90
C ALA A 131 2.35 -12.34 7.15
N PRO A 132 1.74 -12.60 5.98
CA PRO A 132 1.09 -11.54 5.20
C PRO A 132 -0.03 -10.84 5.98
N LEU A 133 -0.09 -9.51 5.86
CA LEU A 133 -1.22 -8.67 6.26
C LEU A 133 -1.86 -8.12 5.00
N ARG A 134 -3.14 -8.42 4.77
CA ARG A 134 -3.93 -7.83 3.67
C ARG A 134 -5.11 -7.05 4.26
N ILE A 135 -5.24 -5.81 3.81
CA ILE A 135 -6.36 -4.95 4.17
C ILE A 135 -7.17 -4.69 2.89
N ILE A 136 -8.45 -5.03 2.90
CA ILE A 136 -9.35 -4.85 1.76
C ILE A 136 -10.49 -3.94 2.19
N ASN A 137 -10.63 -2.81 1.52
CA ASN A 137 -11.81 -1.97 1.68
C ASN A 137 -12.95 -2.53 0.82
N VAL A 138 -13.75 -3.40 1.41
CA VAL A 138 -14.87 -4.05 0.72
C VAL A 138 -15.91 -3.04 0.22
N GLY A 139 -16.08 -1.91 0.93
CA GLY A 139 -16.98 -0.83 0.50
C GLY A 139 -16.53 -0.12 -0.78
N GLY A 140 -15.27 -0.22 -1.15
CA GLY A 140 -14.71 0.31 -2.42
C GLY A 140 -14.73 -0.68 -3.57
N VAL A 141 -15.10 -1.94 -3.33
CA VAL A 141 -15.16 -2.99 -4.36
C VAL A 141 -16.58 -3.09 -4.93
N PRO A 142 -16.76 -3.12 -6.27
CA PRO A 142 -18.07 -3.38 -6.86
C PRO A 142 -18.67 -4.68 -6.35
N VAL A 143 -19.97 -4.68 -6.03
CA VAL A 143 -20.65 -5.82 -5.39
C VAL A 143 -20.47 -7.14 -6.16
N ASN A 144 -20.52 -7.07 -7.48
CA ASN A 144 -20.33 -8.22 -8.38
C ASN A 144 -18.88 -8.73 -8.45
N SER A 145 -17.92 -8.00 -7.90
CA SER A 145 -16.51 -8.37 -7.89
C SER A 145 -16.00 -8.79 -6.51
N VAL A 146 -16.81 -8.60 -5.45
CA VAL A 146 -16.39 -8.89 -4.07
C VAL A 146 -16.00 -10.35 -3.89
N GLU A 147 -16.81 -11.27 -4.40
CA GLU A 147 -16.52 -12.71 -4.31
C GLU A 147 -15.21 -13.07 -5.01
N SER A 148 -14.99 -12.53 -6.19
CA SER A 148 -13.76 -12.74 -6.95
C SER A 148 -12.54 -12.18 -6.23
N VAL A 149 -12.64 -11.01 -5.60
CA VAL A 149 -11.56 -10.39 -4.83
C VAL A 149 -11.24 -11.21 -3.58
N LEU A 150 -12.25 -11.70 -2.89
CA LEU A 150 -12.08 -12.43 -1.63
C LEU A 150 -11.63 -13.88 -1.84
N PHE A 151 -12.29 -14.60 -2.74
CA PHE A 151 -12.12 -16.04 -2.93
C PHE A 151 -11.32 -16.41 -4.19
N GLY A 152 -11.15 -15.46 -5.12
CA GLY A 152 -10.55 -15.72 -6.41
C GLY A 152 -11.51 -16.38 -7.41
N HIS A 153 -11.03 -16.61 -8.61
CA HIS A 153 -11.76 -17.34 -9.65
C HIS A 153 -10.82 -18.01 -10.63
N GLU A 154 -11.31 -19.07 -11.25
CA GLU A 154 -10.63 -19.73 -12.39
C GLU A 154 -11.00 -19.00 -13.70
N PRO A 155 -10.19 -19.17 -14.76
CA PRO A 155 -10.50 -18.63 -16.06
C PRO A 155 -11.89 -19.07 -16.54
N ASN A 156 -12.65 -18.15 -17.14
CA ASN A 156 -14.03 -18.39 -17.64
C ASN A 156 -15.08 -18.70 -16.57
N ALA A 157 -14.84 -18.42 -15.31
CA ALA A 157 -15.83 -18.62 -14.24
C ALA A 157 -17.08 -17.72 -14.43
N PHE A 158 -16.92 -16.54 -15.04
CA PHE A 158 -18.00 -15.61 -15.42
C PHE A 158 -17.58 -14.76 -16.61
N PRO A 159 -18.52 -14.10 -17.32
CA PRO A 159 -18.20 -13.22 -18.44
C PRO A 159 -17.22 -12.12 -18.01
N GLY A 160 -16.03 -12.08 -18.64
CA GLY A 160 -14.95 -11.14 -18.30
C GLY A 160 -13.84 -11.71 -17.41
N ALA A 161 -13.96 -12.93 -16.90
CA ALA A 161 -12.91 -13.63 -16.18
C ALA A 161 -11.94 -14.32 -17.15
N PHE A 162 -11.06 -13.57 -17.77
CA PHE A 162 -10.12 -14.12 -18.76
C PHE A 162 -8.97 -14.88 -18.12
N ASP A 163 -8.50 -14.44 -16.95
CA ASP A 163 -7.37 -15.00 -16.25
C ASP A 163 -7.76 -15.57 -14.89
N ARG A 164 -6.93 -16.47 -14.37
CA ARG A 164 -7.06 -16.95 -13.00
C ARG A 164 -6.71 -15.85 -12.02
N GLN A 165 -7.56 -15.62 -11.02
CA GLN A 165 -7.31 -14.69 -9.92
C GLN A 165 -7.23 -15.44 -8.59
N ILE A 166 -6.12 -15.22 -7.87
CA ILE A 166 -5.96 -15.76 -6.51
C ILE A 166 -6.69 -14.83 -5.54
N GLY A 167 -7.61 -15.37 -4.74
CA GLY A 167 -8.39 -14.61 -3.77
C GLY A 167 -7.57 -14.16 -2.56
N ALA A 168 -8.07 -13.12 -1.89
CA ALA A 168 -7.42 -12.54 -0.72
C ALA A 168 -7.26 -13.55 0.43
N PHE A 169 -8.22 -14.43 0.66
CA PHE A 169 -8.11 -15.50 1.65
C PHE A 169 -6.92 -16.42 1.39
N GLN A 170 -6.73 -16.80 0.14
CA GLN A 170 -5.60 -17.66 -0.23
C GLN A 170 -4.26 -16.92 -0.16
N GLN A 171 -4.25 -15.62 -0.54
CA GLN A 171 -3.04 -14.79 -0.46
C GLN A 171 -2.60 -14.52 0.97
N CYS A 172 -3.52 -14.58 1.94
CA CYS A 172 -3.28 -14.37 3.37
C CYS A 172 -3.17 -15.65 4.16
N ASP A 173 -2.97 -16.78 3.51
CA ASP A 173 -2.84 -18.05 4.23
C ASP A 173 -1.74 -17.99 5.29
N GLY A 174 -2.07 -18.41 6.50
CA GLY A 174 -1.21 -18.25 7.69
C GLY A 174 -1.05 -16.82 8.21
N GLY A 175 -1.63 -15.82 7.53
CA GLY A 175 -1.51 -14.39 7.84
C GLY A 175 -2.74 -13.78 8.51
N THR A 176 -2.98 -12.50 8.19
CA THR A 176 -4.11 -11.71 8.71
C THR A 176 -4.84 -11.03 7.55
N LEU A 177 -6.12 -11.30 7.41
CA LEU A 177 -7.01 -10.62 6.47
C LEU A 177 -7.90 -9.64 7.23
N VAL A 178 -8.02 -8.43 6.71
CA VAL A 178 -8.89 -7.36 7.23
C VAL A 178 -9.87 -6.95 6.12
N LEU A 179 -11.12 -6.83 6.47
CA LEU A 179 -12.23 -6.48 5.57
C LEU A 179 -12.90 -5.19 6.02
#